data_5ba4dda896e4b899ceed98b9f637da4e
#
_entry.id   5ba4dda896e4b899ceed98b9f637da4e
#
_cell.length_a   1.000
_cell.length_b   1.000
_cell.length_c   1.000
_cell.angle_alpha   90.00
_cell.angle_beta   90.00
_cell.angle_gamma   90.00
#
_symmetry.space_group_name_H-M   'P 1'
#
loop_
_entity.id
_entity.type
_entity.pdbx_description
1 polymer ?
#
loop_
_entity_poly.entity_id
_entity_poly.type
_entity_poly.pdbx_seq_one_letter_code
_entity_poly.pdbx_strand_id
1 'polypeptide(L)'
;MGPIPGAPPGVVDAYVKQSLFPSCFANDLPARKAAVLAATQRPISTVTLGQPSGPPAWAEIPSWALVGTVDRVILPATQRFMAERAGARIVKVKASHLSMISRPGAVTGLIVAADRATR
;
A
#
# COMPACT_ATOMS: atom_id res chain seq x y z
N MET A 1 -11.09 -4.31 -16.65
CA MET A 1 -10.18 -5.48 -16.61
C MET A 1 -9.96 -5.97 -18.03
N GLY A 2 -8.76 -6.29 -18.40
CA GLY A 2 -8.41 -6.79 -19.73
C GLY A 2 -7.48 -7.99 -19.67
N PRO A 3 -7.44 -8.82 -20.73
CA PRO A 3 -6.55 -9.97 -20.77
C PRO A 3 -5.09 -9.52 -20.81
N ILE A 4 -4.23 -10.28 -20.13
CA ILE A 4 -2.78 -10.06 -20.17
C ILE A 4 -2.21 -10.87 -21.32
N PRO A 5 -1.54 -10.26 -22.31
CA PRO A 5 -0.94 -11.01 -23.40
C PRO A 5 0.02 -12.08 -22.90
N GLY A 6 -0.17 -13.33 -23.36
CA GLY A 6 0.66 -14.47 -22.97
C GLY A 6 0.34 -15.10 -21.61
N ALA A 7 -0.62 -14.57 -20.86
CA ALA A 7 -1.04 -15.16 -19.59
C ALA A 7 -2.04 -16.32 -19.79
N PRO A 8 -2.15 -17.24 -18.82
CA PRO A 8 -3.16 -18.30 -18.85
C PRO A 8 -4.59 -17.75 -18.91
N PRO A 9 -5.57 -18.50 -19.41
CA PRO A 9 -6.96 -18.11 -19.41
C PRO A 9 -7.45 -17.73 -18.00
N GLY A 10 -8.21 -16.63 -17.90
CA GLY A 10 -8.78 -16.13 -16.62
C GLY A 10 -7.84 -15.21 -15.84
N VAL A 11 -6.58 -15.05 -16.22
CA VAL A 11 -5.68 -14.06 -15.65
C VAL A 11 -5.88 -12.72 -16.36
N VAL A 12 -6.28 -11.71 -15.61
CA VAL A 12 -6.60 -10.40 -16.16
C VAL A 12 -5.92 -9.28 -15.38
N ASP A 13 -5.66 -8.18 -16.07
CA ASP A 13 -5.24 -6.93 -15.46
C ASP A 13 -6.42 -6.25 -14.77
N ALA A 14 -6.24 -5.88 -13.51
CA ALA A 14 -7.19 -5.13 -12.73
C ALA A 14 -6.71 -3.71 -12.48
N TYR A 15 -7.66 -2.78 -12.55
CA TYR A 15 -7.47 -1.37 -12.23
C TYR A 15 -8.53 -0.93 -11.23
N VAL A 16 -8.19 0.00 -10.37
CA VAL A 16 -9.20 0.69 -9.55
C VAL A 16 -10.03 1.59 -10.48
N LYS A 17 -11.34 1.58 -10.32
CA LYS A 17 -12.21 2.49 -11.07
C LYS A 17 -11.76 3.94 -10.85
N GLN A 18 -11.55 4.71 -11.92
CA GLN A 18 -11.07 6.09 -11.81
C GLN A 18 -11.99 6.97 -10.96
N SER A 19 -13.30 6.74 -10.99
CA SER A 19 -14.27 7.45 -10.15
C SER A 19 -14.15 7.17 -8.65
N LEU A 20 -13.61 6.03 -8.26
CA LEU A 20 -13.41 5.62 -6.85
C LEU A 20 -12.01 5.89 -6.34
N PHE A 21 -11.02 5.94 -7.22
CA PHE A 21 -9.62 6.08 -6.85
C PHE A 21 -9.35 7.29 -5.92
N PRO A 22 -9.85 8.52 -6.23
CA PRO A 22 -9.62 9.67 -5.36
C PRO A 22 -10.15 9.50 -3.94
N SER A 23 -11.35 8.96 -3.79
CA SER A 23 -12.00 8.82 -2.47
C SER A 23 -11.46 7.65 -1.64
N CYS A 24 -10.92 6.61 -2.28
CA CYS A 24 -10.40 5.44 -1.59
C CYS A 24 -8.89 5.49 -1.35
N PHE A 25 -8.12 5.72 -2.42
CA PHE A 25 -6.66 5.67 -2.40
C PHE A 25 -6.00 6.99 -2.05
N ALA A 26 -6.59 8.12 -2.46
CA ALA A 26 -5.97 9.44 -2.44
C ALA A 26 -6.84 10.50 -1.74
N ASN A 27 -7.60 10.11 -0.73
CA ASN A 27 -8.56 10.98 -0.03
C ASN A 27 -7.93 12.13 0.78
N ASP A 28 -6.61 12.19 0.88
CA ASP A 28 -5.84 13.27 1.50
C ASP A 28 -4.98 14.06 0.51
N LEU A 29 -5.15 13.83 -0.80
CA LEU A 29 -4.46 14.55 -1.86
C LEU A 29 -5.39 15.56 -2.55
N PRO A 30 -4.83 16.65 -3.14
CA PRO A 30 -5.61 17.56 -3.98
C PRO A 30 -6.30 16.80 -5.13
N ALA A 31 -7.53 17.17 -5.44
CA ALA A 31 -8.38 16.47 -6.42
C ALA A 31 -7.70 16.29 -7.79
N ARG A 32 -7.01 17.34 -8.28
CA ARG A 32 -6.28 17.28 -9.55
C ARG A 32 -5.16 16.22 -9.53
N LYS A 33 -4.41 16.16 -8.42
CA LYS A 33 -3.33 15.17 -8.26
C LYS A 33 -3.89 13.76 -8.18
N ALA A 34 -4.97 13.57 -7.43
CA ALA A 34 -5.65 12.28 -7.32
C ALA A 34 -6.19 11.80 -8.68
N ALA A 35 -6.74 12.71 -9.50
CA ALA A 35 -7.22 12.38 -10.85
C ALA A 35 -6.07 11.95 -11.79
N VAL A 36 -4.94 12.63 -11.74
CA VAL A 36 -3.75 12.23 -12.52
C VAL A 36 -3.27 10.84 -12.11
N LEU A 37 -3.19 10.56 -10.81
CA LEU A 37 -2.79 9.25 -10.29
C LEU A 37 -3.77 8.15 -10.70
N ALA A 38 -5.07 8.45 -10.69
CA ALA A 38 -6.10 7.52 -11.16
C ALA A 38 -5.94 7.17 -12.64
N ALA A 39 -5.61 8.16 -13.47
CA ALA A 39 -5.43 7.99 -14.91
C ALA A 39 -4.11 7.27 -15.27
N THR A 40 -3.09 7.41 -14.44
CA THR A 40 -1.74 6.86 -14.67
C THR A 40 -1.44 5.61 -13.83
N GLN A 41 -2.44 5.04 -13.14
CA GLN A 41 -2.25 3.83 -12.35
C GLN A 41 -1.79 2.66 -13.23
N ARG A 42 -0.93 1.83 -12.70
CA ARG A 42 -0.52 0.57 -13.34
C ARG A 42 -1.47 -0.55 -12.93
N PRO A 43 -1.68 -1.55 -13.80
CA PRO A 43 -2.51 -2.70 -13.47
C PRO A 43 -1.85 -3.60 -12.42
N ILE A 44 -2.69 -4.35 -11.75
CA ILE A 44 -2.29 -5.51 -10.95
C ILE A 44 -2.88 -6.77 -11.58
N SER A 45 -2.08 -7.83 -11.69
CA SER A 45 -2.61 -9.12 -12.10
C SER A 45 -3.51 -9.69 -10.99
N THR A 46 -4.71 -10.12 -11.34
CA THR A 46 -5.67 -10.67 -10.36
C THR A 46 -5.18 -11.91 -9.65
N VAL A 47 -4.29 -12.68 -10.29
CA VAL A 47 -3.70 -13.88 -9.69
C VAL A 47 -2.87 -13.57 -8.44
N THR A 48 -2.24 -12.40 -8.39
CA THR A 48 -1.38 -12.01 -7.26
C THR A 48 -2.16 -11.80 -5.95
N LEU A 49 -3.46 -11.53 -6.06
CA LEU A 49 -4.33 -11.32 -4.89
C LEU A 49 -4.66 -12.64 -4.16
N GLY A 50 -4.55 -13.77 -4.85
CA GLY A 50 -4.86 -15.09 -4.29
C GLY A 50 -3.66 -15.98 -4.04
N GLN A 51 -2.45 -15.56 -4.44
CA GLN A 51 -1.24 -16.35 -4.23
C GLN A 51 -0.82 -16.34 -2.74
N PRO A 52 -0.51 -17.52 -2.15
CA PRO A 52 0.09 -17.58 -0.82
C PRO A 52 1.46 -16.88 -0.82
N SER A 53 1.76 -16.18 0.28
CA SER A 53 3.06 -15.48 0.43
C SER A 53 4.02 -16.49 0.99
N GLY A 54 4.42 -17.46 1.00
CA GLY A 54 5.45 -18.28 1.63
C GLY A 54 5.87 -17.81 3.04
N PRO A 55 6.97 -18.32 3.60
CA PRO A 55 7.47 -17.92 4.91
C PRO A 55 7.72 -16.41 4.98
N PRO A 56 7.18 -15.70 5.97
CA PRO A 56 7.30 -14.25 6.03
C PRO A 56 8.67 -13.82 6.57
N ALA A 57 9.35 -12.90 5.88
CA ALA A 57 10.66 -12.39 6.31
C ALA A 57 10.59 -11.68 7.68
N TRP A 58 9.47 -11.09 8.04
CA TRP A 58 9.28 -10.43 9.35
C TRP A 58 9.34 -11.38 10.55
N ALA A 59 9.27 -12.70 10.34
CA ALA A 59 9.47 -13.68 11.41
C ALA A 59 10.91 -13.67 11.97
N GLU A 60 11.89 -13.27 11.16
CA GLU A 60 13.31 -13.28 11.51
C GLU A 60 13.97 -11.90 11.39
N ILE A 61 13.41 -11.00 10.58
CA ILE A 61 13.98 -9.69 10.29
C ILE A 61 13.20 -8.60 11.01
N PRO A 62 13.87 -7.67 11.75
CA PRO A 62 13.21 -6.52 12.36
C PRO A 62 12.41 -5.72 11.34
N SER A 63 11.19 -5.33 11.71
CA SER A 63 10.25 -4.71 10.79
C SER A 63 9.71 -3.39 11.33
N TRP A 64 9.37 -2.48 10.43
CA TRP A 64 8.75 -1.18 10.72
C TRP A 64 7.49 -1.05 9.87
N ALA A 65 6.45 -0.48 10.43
CA ALA A 65 5.17 -0.27 9.76
C ALA A 65 4.70 1.17 9.93
N LEU A 66 4.30 1.79 8.82
CA LEU A 66 3.60 3.06 8.85
C LEU A 66 2.10 2.77 8.66
N VAL A 67 1.30 3.21 9.63
CA VAL A 67 -0.16 3.06 9.59
C VAL A 67 -0.78 4.39 9.18
N GLY A 68 -1.45 4.40 8.03
CA GLY A 68 -2.22 5.55 7.53
C GLY A 68 -3.57 5.65 8.24
N THR A 69 -3.76 6.66 9.10
CA THR A 69 -4.94 6.74 9.96
C THR A 69 -6.23 7.14 9.25
N VAL A 70 -6.15 7.57 7.99
CA VAL A 70 -7.31 7.87 7.13
C VAL A 70 -7.33 7.02 5.85
N ASP A 71 -6.59 5.91 5.84
CA ASP A 71 -6.62 4.93 4.75
C ASP A 71 -8.01 4.28 4.66
N ARG A 72 -8.57 4.28 3.44
CA ARG A 72 -9.88 3.69 3.13
C ARG A 72 -9.79 2.42 2.29
N VAL A 73 -8.60 2.00 1.93
CA VAL A 73 -8.34 0.75 1.18
C VAL A 73 -8.05 -0.37 2.17
N ILE A 74 -7.01 -0.19 3.00
CA ILE A 74 -6.73 -1.09 4.11
C ILE A 74 -6.99 -0.29 5.39
N LEU A 75 -8.07 -0.60 6.07
CA LEU A 75 -8.49 0.16 7.25
C LEU A 75 -7.39 0.21 8.31
N PRO A 76 -7.23 1.32 9.03
CA PRO A 76 -6.18 1.49 10.04
C PRO A 76 -6.13 0.39 11.09
N ALA A 77 -7.29 -0.14 11.51
CA ALA A 77 -7.36 -1.26 12.45
C ALA A 77 -6.74 -2.54 11.87
N THR A 78 -6.97 -2.83 10.58
CA THR A 78 -6.39 -3.97 9.89
C THR A 78 -4.88 -3.81 9.72
N GLN A 79 -4.42 -2.62 9.33
CA GLN A 79 -2.98 -2.33 9.22
C GLN A 79 -2.28 -2.53 10.56
N ARG A 80 -2.87 -2.01 11.64
CA ARG A 80 -2.33 -2.17 12.99
C ARG A 80 -2.26 -3.64 13.40
N PHE A 81 -3.33 -4.40 13.19
CA PHE A 81 -3.36 -5.83 13.48
C PHE A 81 -2.23 -6.58 12.75
N MET A 82 -2.05 -6.32 11.46
CA MET A 82 -0.97 -6.94 10.68
C MET A 82 0.42 -6.54 11.18
N ALA A 83 0.62 -5.28 11.53
CA ALA A 83 1.88 -4.75 12.04
C ALA A 83 2.23 -5.32 13.43
N GLU A 84 1.24 -5.41 14.34
CA GLU A 84 1.38 -6.03 15.65
C GLU A 84 1.72 -7.53 15.52
N ARG A 85 1.04 -8.24 14.64
CA ARG A 85 1.33 -9.65 14.34
C ARG A 85 2.75 -9.85 13.80
N ALA A 86 3.26 -8.91 13.02
CA ALA A 86 4.63 -8.94 12.50
C ALA A 86 5.68 -8.49 13.55
N GLY A 87 5.29 -8.09 14.75
CA GLY A 87 6.20 -7.51 15.72
C GLY A 87 6.85 -6.20 15.26
N ALA A 88 6.22 -5.50 14.33
CA ALA A 88 6.78 -4.30 13.71
C ALA A 88 6.74 -3.10 14.66
N ARG A 89 7.73 -2.22 14.54
CA ARG A 89 7.70 -0.89 15.16
C ARG A 89 6.72 -0.02 14.38
N ILE A 90 5.66 0.45 15.05
CA ILE A 90 4.53 1.13 14.40
C ILE A 90 4.66 2.63 14.54
N VAL A 91 4.54 3.34 13.41
CA VAL A 91 4.37 4.79 13.33
C VAL A 91 2.99 5.08 12.72
N LYS A 92 2.20 5.92 13.36
CA LYS A 92 0.89 6.35 12.87
C LYS A 92 1.01 7.73 12.23
N VAL A 93 0.44 7.88 11.04
CA VAL A 93 0.46 9.15 10.29
C VAL A 93 -0.93 9.42 9.72
N LYS A 94 -1.40 10.67 9.80
CA LYS A 94 -2.64 11.07 9.14
C LYS A 94 -2.42 11.11 7.62
N ALA A 95 -2.57 9.95 6.99
CA ALA A 95 -2.35 9.74 5.57
C ALA A 95 -3.35 8.74 5.01
N SER A 96 -3.64 8.88 3.70
CA SER A 96 -4.38 7.91 2.91
C SER A 96 -3.53 6.69 2.57
N HIS A 97 -4.05 5.82 1.69
CA HIS A 97 -3.32 4.66 1.16
C HIS A 97 -2.01 5.06 0.44
N LEU A 98 -1.97 6.25 -0.15
CA LEU A 98 -0.80 6.81 -0.83
C LEU A 98 0.06 7.67 0.12
N SER A 99 0.35 7.16 1.31
CA SER A 99 1.13 7.87 2.33
C SER A 99 2.49 8.36 1.84
N MET A 100 3.17 7.61 0.96
CA MET A 100 4.45 8.00 0.36
C MET A 100 4.33 9.26 -0.52
N ILE A 101 3.14 9.57 -1.02
CA ILE A 101 2.87 10.75 -1.84
C ILE A 101 2.39 11.92 -0.98
N SER A 102 1.50 11.67 -0.02
CA SER A 102 0.91 12.73 0.82
C SER A 102 1.80 13.09 2.03
N ARG A 103 2.62 12.17 2.50
CA ARG A 103 3.50 12.31 3.68
C ARG A 103 4.91 11.76 3.43
N PRO A 104 5.61 12.20 2.38
CA PRO A 104 6.92 11.65 2.01
C PRO A 104 7.95 11.75 3.13
N GLY A 105 7.93 12.84 3.90
CA GLY A 105 8.85 13.02 5.03
C GLY A 105 8.67 11.98 6.14
N ALA A 106 7.43 11.58 6.44
CA ALA A 106 7.15 10.54 7.42
C ALA A 106 7.63 9.17 6.94
N VAL A 107 7.42 8.85 5.67
CA VAL A 107 7.90 7.60 5.06
C VAL A 107 9.42 7.56 5.03
N THR A 108 10.07 8.62 4.58
CA THR A 108 11.54 8.74 4.57
C THR A 108 12.12 8.62 5.98
N GLY A 109 11.50 9.30 6.96
CA GLY A 109 11.93 9.23 8.36
C GLY A 109 11.88 7.82 8.92
N LEU A 110 10.84 7.05 8.60
CA LEU A 110 10.72 5.66 9.02
C LEU A 110 11.79 4.77 8.38
N ILE A 111 12.06 4.94 7.08
CA ILE A 111 13.11 4.20 6.36
C ILE A 111 14.48 4.48 6.99
N VAL A 112 14.80 5.75 7.22
CA VAL A 112 16.07 6.15 7.85
C VAL A 112 16.20 5.61 9.28
N ALA A 113 15.10 5.59 10.04
CA ALA A 113 15.10 5.01 11.38
C ALA A 113 15.36 3.51 11.36
N ALA A 114 14.78 2.78 10.40
CA ALA A 114 15.00 1.35 10.22
C ALA A 114 16.46 1.06 9.83
N ASP A 115 17.01 1.81 8.87
CA ASP A 115 18.41 1.69 8.45
C ASP A 115 19.38 1.90 9.63
N ARG A 116 19.18 2.96 10.41
CA ARG A 116 20.03 3.25 11.58
C ARG A 116 19.96 2.18 12.68
N ALA A 117 18.82 1.53 12.85
CA ALA A 117 18.60 0.53 13.86
C ALA A 117 19.16 -0.86 13.49
N THR A 118 19.55 -1.06 12.22
CA THR A 118 20.02 -2.35 11.67
C THR A 118 21.45 -2.33 11.17
N ARG A 119 22.15 -1.23 11.37
CA ARG A 119 23.60 -1.11 11.10
C ARG A 119 24.46 -1.71 12.21
#